data_be5ab538803920c317f73ec28fca2c8f
#
_entry.id   be5ab538803920c317f73ec28fca2c8f
#
_cell.length_a   1.000
_cell.length_b   1.000
_cell.length_c   1.000
_cell.angle_alpha   90.00
_cell.angle_beta   90.00
_cell.angle_gamma   90.00
#
_symmetry.space_group_name_H-M   'P 1'
#
loop_
_entity.id
_entity.type
_entity.pdbx_description
1 polymer ?
#
loop_
_entity_poly.entity_id
_entity_poly.type
_entity_poly.pdbx_seq_one_letter_code
_entity_poly.pdbx_strand_id
1 'polypeptide(L)'
;MDKPIILASASPRRRELFELLGLRFIVRSAAIDETPRRDETPDVLVARLSAAKAAAVAHAVLTAPDGRGEESANIARGGLVVAADTVVVLDDEILGKPRDATHARQMLQRLRGRAHAVHSGVTVVEASSERAAMHLSTTQVWMRDYSDAEIEAYVTSGDPMDKAGAYAIQHPGFRPVARIEGCFTGVVGLPLGALADGLAHFGLILPVHLTTVCQGWTGHPCCREVDVR
;
A
#
# COMPACT_ATOMS: atom_id res chain seq x y z
N MET A 1 -26.63 -4.04 -0.57
CA MET A 1 -26.07 -5.29 -1.13
C MET A 1 -24.56 -5.22 -0.98
N ASP A 2 -23.96 -6.24 -0.38
CA ASP A 2 -22.50 -6.30 -0.24
C ASP A 2 -21.87 -6.50 -1.63
N LYS A 3 -21.16 -5.48 -2.13
CA LYS A 3 -20.39 -5.64 -3.37
C LYS A 3 -19.21 -6.57 -3.08
N PRO A 4 -19.01 -7.63 -3.87
CA PRO A 4 -17.84 -8.48 -3.72
C PRO A 4 -16.57 -7.69 -4.03
N ILE A 5 -15.49 -7.95 -3.28
CA ILE A 5 -14.23 -7.19 -3.39
C ILE A 5 -13.08 -8.13 -3.71
N ILE A 6 -12.19 -7.68 -4.61
CA ILE A 6 -10.89 -8.28 -4.84
C ILE A 6 -9.81 -7.32 -4.38
N LEU A 7 -8.90 -7.79 -3.54
CA LEU A 7 -7.62 -7.13 -3.29
C LEU A 7 -6.60 -7.61 -4.34
N ALA A 8 -6.26 -6.72 -5.26
CA ALA A 8 -5.31 -6.98 -6.35
C ALA A 8 -3.86 -6.81 -5.87
N SER A 9 -3.43 -7.65 -4.92
CA SER A 9 -2.11 -7.55 -4.31
C SER A 9 -1.62 -8.88 -3.76
N ALA A 10 -0.35 -9.20 -3.99
CA ALA A 10 0.33 -10.33 -3.36
C ALA A 10 0.97 -9.96 -2.00
N SER A 11 0.92 -8.70 -1.58
CA SER A 11 1.55 -8.24 -0.34
C SER A 11 0.79 -8.72 0.90
N PRO A 12 1.45 -9.50 1.81
CA PRO A 12 0.82 -9.92 3.06
C PRO A 12 0.40 -8.73 3.94
N ARG A 13 1.20 -7.66 3.95
CA ARG A 13 0.92 -6.44 4.74
C ARG A 13 -0.34 -5.72 4.27
N ARG A 14 -0.55 -5.63 2.94
CA ARG A 14 -1.79 -5.04 2.39
C ARG A 14 -3.01 -5.89 2.71
N ARG A 15 -2.86 -7.20 2.69
CA ARG A 15 -3.92 -8.12 3.09
C ARG A 15 -4.28 -7.93 4.57
N GLU A 16 -3.30 -7.93 5.46
CA GLU A 16 -3.48 -7.67 6.91
C GLU A 16 -4.21 -6.35 7.16
N LEU A 17 -3.77 -5.25 6.51
CA LEU A 17 -4.42 -3.95 6.62
C LEU A 17 -5.86 -3.96 6.08
N PHE A 18 -6.11 -4.69 5.00
CA PHE A 18 -7.45 -4.78 4.42
C PHE A 18 -8.42 -5.57 5.33
N GLU A 19 -7.94 -6.62 5.99
CA GLU A 19 -8.71 -7.42 6.96
C GLU A 19 -9.26 -6.56 8.13
N LEU A 20 -8.54 -5.50 8.51
CA LEU A 20 -8.98 -4.56 9.56
C LEU A 20 -10.28 -3.82 9.23
N LEU A 21 -10.63 -3.72 7.96
CA LEU A 21 -11.87 -3.03 7.53
C LEU A 21 -13.14 -3.85 7.75
N GLY A 22 -13.02 -5.12 8.16
CA GLY A 22 -14.16 -6.00 8.41
C GLY A 22 -14.96 -6.37 7.16
N LEU A 23 -14.41 -6.14 5.96
CA LEU A 23 -15.01 -6.46 4.68
C LEU A 23 -14.62 -7.86 4.21
N ARG A 24 -15.54 -8.56 3.55
CA ARG A 24 -15.23 -9.81 2.85
C ARG A 24 -14.52 -9.50 1.53
N PHE A 25 -13.43 -10.19 1.24
CA PHE A 25 -12.67 -10.02 0.01
C PHE A 25 -11.94 -11.30 -0.39
N ILE A 26 -11.57 -11.39 -1.65
CA ILE A 26 -10.63 -12.38 -2.15
C ILE A 26 -9.34 -11.71 -2.61
N VAL A 27 -8.26 -12.48 -2.63
CA VAL A 27 -6.94 -11.98 -3.08
C VAL A 27 -6.66 -12.53 -4.47
N ARG A 28 -6.32 -11.63 -5.41
CA ARG A 28 -5.78 -11.98 -6.73
C ARG A 28 -4.70 -10.98 -7.08
N SER A 29 -3.66 -11.41 -7.76
CA SER A 29 -2.63 -10.52 -8.27
C SER A 29 -2.45 -10.74 -9.77
N ALA A 30 -2.04 -9.70 -10.46
CA ALA A 30 -1.61 -9.76 -11.84
C ALA A 30 -0.18 -9.23 -11.95
N ALA A 31 0.60 -9.83 -12.83
CA ALA A 31 1.91 -9.30 -13.19
C ALA A 31 1.72 -8.12 -14.13
N ILE A 32 2.35 -7.01 -13.81
CA ILE A 32 2.43 -5.82 -14.66
C ILE A 32 3.88 -5.36 -14.75
N ASP A 33 4.18 -4.53 -15.74
CA ASP A 33 5.47 -3.83 -15.79
C ASP A 33 5.46 -2.67 -14.78
N GLU A 34 6.27 -2.81 -13.73
CA GLU A 34 6.43 -1.82 -12.66
C GLU A 34 7.60 -0.85 -12.94
N THR A 35 8.25 -0.93 -14.09
CA THR A 35 9.38 -0.06 -14.43
C THR A 35 8.96 1.42 -14.43
N PRO A 36 9.66 2.29 -13.68
CA PRO A 36 9.43 3.73 -13.75
C PRO A 36 9.68 4.25 -15.18
N ARG A 37 8.82 5.16 -15.64
CA ARG A 37 9.00 5.82 -16.95
C ARG A 37 9.92 7.03 -16.78
N ARG A 38 10.51 7.45 -17.89
CA ARG A 38 11.34 8.66 -17.90
C ARG A 38 10.52 9.86 -17.43
N ASP A 39 11.08 10.66 -16.54
CA ASP A 39 10.49 11.90 -16.00
C ASP A 39 9.16 11.67 -15.22
N GLU A 40 8.88 10.44 -14.79
CA GLU A 40 7.70 10.11 -14.01
C GLU A 40 7.89 10.48 -12.54
N THR A 41 7.06 11.39 -12.02
CA THR A 41 7.09 11.75 -10.59
C THR A 41 6.60 10.59 -9.72
N PRO A 42 6.99 10.53 -8.43
CA PRO A 42 6.55 9.47 -7.52
C PRO A 42 5.03 9.31 -7.45
N ASP A 43 4.27 10.42 -7.42
CA ASP A 43 2.81 10.39 -7.39
C ASP A 43 2.21 9.82 -8.68
N VAL A 44 2.75 10.21 -9.83
CA VAL A 44 2.32 9.67 -11.14
C VAL A 44 2.63 8.19 -11.23
N LEU A 45 3.80 7.75 -10.74
CA LEU A 45 4.21 6.36 -10.74
C LEU A 45 3.24 5.50 -9.91
N VAL A 46 2.99 5.85 -8.64
CA VAL A 46 2.10 5.04 -7.78
C VAL A 46 0.65 5.07 -8.25
N ALA A 47 0.19 6.19 -8.83
CA ALA A 47 -1.12 6.30 -9.47
C ALA A 47 -1.24 5.34 -10.66
N ARG A 48 -0.27 5.37 -11.58
CA ARG A 48 -0.25 4.49 -12.75
C ARG A 48 -0.16 3.02 -12.36
N LEU A 49 0.73 2.68 -11.42
CA LEU A 49 0.93 1.28 -11.04
C LEU A 49 -0.28 0.72 -10.29
N SER A 50 -0.90 1.49 -9.37
CA SER A 50 -2.12 1.04 -8.70
C SER A 50 -3.27 0.87 -9.69
N ALA A 51 -3.44 1.79 -10.64
CA ALA A 51 -4.46 1.69 -11.69
C ALA A 51 -4.23 0.49 -12.61
N ALA A 52 -2.99 0.29 -13.06
CA ALA A 52 -2.64 -0.84 -13.93
C ALA A 52 -2.87 -2.20 -13.25
N LYS A 53 -2.51 -2.33 -11.96
CA LYS A 53 -2.78 -3.55 -11.15
C LYS A 53 -4.28 -3.82 -11.03
N ALA A 54 -5.07 -2.79 -10.73
CA ALA A 54 -6.52 -2.93 -10.62
C ALA A 54 -7.16 -3.33 -11.95
N ALA A 55 -6.80 -2.65 -13.04
CA ALA A 55 -7.32 -2.91 -14.39
C ALA A 55 -6.95 -4.33 -14.88
N ALA A 56 -5.70 -4.77 -14.66
CA ALA A 56 -5.26 -6.10 -15.08
C ALA A 56 -6.06 -7.22 -14.38
N VAL A 57 -6.35 -7.06 -13.07
CA VAL A 57 -7.17 -8.04 -12.34
C VAL A 57 -8.64 -7.94 -12.75
N ALA A 58 -9.20 -6.75 -12.94
CA ALA A 58 -10.56 -6.55 -13.42
C ALA A 58 -10.76 -7.22 -14.79
N HIS A 59 -9.84 -6.97 -15.74
CA HIS A 59 -9.85 -7.59 -17.06
C HIS A 59 -9.77 -9.13 -16.99
N ALA A 60 -8.88 -9.66 -16.15
CA ALA A 60 -8.75 -11.10 -15.97
C ALA A 60 -10.01 -11.75 -15.39
N VAL A 61 -10.79 -11.04 -14.57
CA VAL A 61 -12.09 -11.53 -14.05
C VAL A 61 -13.15 -11.52 -15.14
N LEU A 62 -13.20 -10.48 -15.97
CA LEU A 62 -14.20 -10.34 -17.04
C LEU A 62 -13.97 -11.32 -18.18
N THR A 63 -12.70 -11.61 -18.52
CA THR A 63 -12.33 -12.45 -19.67
C THR A 63 -12.15 -13.93 -19.32
N ALA A 64 -12.32 -14.29 -18.05
CA ALA A 64 -12.16 -15.67 -17.63
C ALA A 64 -13.22 -16.58 -18.27
N PRO A 65 -12.82 -17.65 -18.98
CA PRO A 65 -13.77 -18.63 -19.51
C PRO A 65 -14.61 -19.25 -18.39
N ASP A 66 -15.86 -19.62 -18.72
CA ASP A 66 -16.83 -20.26 -17.84
C ASP A 66 -16.20 -21.44 -17.08
N GLY A 67 -16.22 -21.40 -15.77
CA GLY A 67 -15.62 -22.41 -14.87
C GLY A 67 -15.11 -21.87 -13.55
N ARG A 68 -15.14 -20.56 -13.35
CA ARG A 68 -14.84 -19.91 -12.07
C ARG A 68 -16.15 -19.76 -11.30
N GLY A 69 -16.22 -20.27 -10.10
CA GLY A 69 -17.39 -20.36 -9.26
C GLY A 69 -18.18 -19.04 -9.12
N GLU A 70 -19.34 -19.13 -8.50
CA GLU A 70 -20.33 -18.06 -8.28
C GLU A 70 -19.73 -16.70 -7.87
N GLU A 71 -18.63 -16.72 -7.13
CA GLU A 71 -17.92 -15.53 -6.64
C GLU A 71 -17.30 -14.68 -7.77
N SER A 72 -16.67 -15.32 -8.77
CA SER A 72 -16.11 -14.61 -9.94
C SER A 72 -17.21 -14.00 -10.82
N ALA A 73 -18.32 -14.72 -10.99
CA ALA A 73 -19.49 -14.21 -11.71
C ALA A 73 -20.12 -12.99 -11.00
N ASN A 74 -20.17 -13.00 -9.67
CA ASN A 74 -20.68 -11.88 -8.88
C ASN A 74 -19.78 -10.65 -8.98
N ILE A 75 -18.46 -10.84 -9.01
CA ILE A 75 -17.50 -9.75 -9.20
C ILE A 75 -17.65 -9.13 -10.59
N ALA A 76 -17.78 -9.94 -11.64
CA ALA A 76 -18.00 -9.46 -13.00
C ALA A 76 -19.27 -8.62 -13.15
N ARG A 77 -20.30 -8.83 -12.30
CA ARG A 77 -21.57 -8.09 -12.32
C ARG A 77 -21.55 -6.76 -11.56
N GLY A 78 -20.45 -6.34 -10.97
CA GLY A 78 -20.35 -5.07 -10.25
C GLY A 78 -19.52 -5.13 -8.98
N GLY A 79 -18.62 -6.11 -8.88
CA GLY A 79 -17.62 -6.18 -7.81
C GLY A 79 -16.56 -5.10 -7.95
N LEU A 80 -15.87 -4.83 -6.86
CA LEU A 80 -14.80 -3.84 -6.78
C LEU A 80 -13.44 -4.52 -6.77
N VAL A 81 -12.50 -3.99 -7.54
CA VAL A 81 -11.09 -4.38 -7.52
C VAL A 81 -10.28 -3.27 -6.90
N VAL A 82 -9.57 -3.58 -5.81
CA VAL A 82 -8.73 -2.64 -5.07
C VAL A 82 -7.26 -2.98 -5.31
N ALA A 83 -6.49 -2.02 -5.73
CA ALA A 83 -5.03 -2.13 -5.83
C ALA A 83 -4.34 -0.95 -5.16
N ALA A 84 -3.10 -1.15 -4.74
CA ALA A 84 -2.26 -0.09 -4.21
C ALA A 84 -0.83 -0.25 -4.71
N ASP A 85 -0.12 0.87 -4.76
CA ASP A 85 1.32 0.91 -4.98
C ASP A 85 1.98 1.90 -4.03
N THR A 86 3.27 1.66 -3.68
CA THR A 86 3.97 2.45 -2.67
C THR A 86 5.44 2.55 -3.02
N VAL A 87 5.97 3.78 -2.99
CA VAL A 87 7.39 4.06 -3.19
C VAL A 87 7.94 4.91 -2.06
N VAL A 88 9.23 4.72 -1.78
CA VAL A 88 10.02 5.53 -0.86
C VAL A 88 10.87 6.49 -1.67
N VAL A 89 10.94 7.76 -1.29
CA VAL A 89 11.67 8.80 -2.01
C VAL A 89 12.62 9.52 -1.08
N LEU A 90 13.90 9.51 -1.40
CA LEU A 90 14.95 10.22 -0.69
C LEU A 90 15.74 11.09 -1.68
N ASP A 91 15.81 12.41 -1.46
CA ASP A 91 16.53 13.35 -2.35
C ASP A 91 16.09 13.22 -3.83
N ASP A 92 14.78 13.18 -4.06
CA ASP A 92 14.16 12.98 -5.39
C ASP A 92 14.45 11.62 -6.06
N GLU A 93 15.17 10.71 -5.38
CA GLU A 93 15.43 9.36 -5.84
C GLU A 93 14.40 8.39 -5.30
N ILE A 94 13.80 7.58 -6.17
CA ILE A 94 12.89 6.51 -5.79
C ILE A 94 13.72 5.31 -5.30
N LEU A 95 13.57 4.97 -4.02
CA LEU A 95 14.17 3.80 -3.41
C LEU A 95 13.23 2.60 -3.55
N GLY A 96 13.53 1.72 -4.49
CA GLY A 96 12.82 0.45 -4.66
C GLY A 96 13.17 -0.59 -3.59
N LYS A 97 12.88 -1.85 -3.86
CA LYS A 97 13.32 -2.97 -3.02
C LYS A 97 14.83 -3.19 -3.17
N PRO A 98 15.54 -3.55 -2.09
CA PRO A 98 16.95 -3.89 -2.19
C PRO A 98 17.16 -5.12 -3.07
N ARG A 99 18.24 -5.14 -3.84
CA ARG A 99 18.61 -6.26 -4.71
C ARG A 99 19.27 -7.40 -3.92
N ASP A 100 19.96 -7.03 -2.87
CA ASP A 100 20.73 -7.92 -1.99
C ASP A 100 20.95 -7.28 -0.62
N ALA A 101 21.55 -8.02 0.30
CA ALA A 101 21.85 -7.55 1.66
C ALA A 101 22.77 -6.33 1.68
N THR A 102 23.72 -6.22 0.76
CA THR A 102 24.63 -5.07 0.66
C THR A 102 23.87 -3.82 0.26
N HIS A 103 22.99 -3.93 -0.73
CA HIS A 103 22.14 -2.82 -1.16
C HIS A 103 21.16 -2.41 -0.04
N ALA A 104 20.61 -3.37 0.72
CA ALA A 104 19.76 -3.06 1.89
C ALA A 104 20.52 -2.24 2.95
N ARG A 105 21.77 -2.61 3.28
CA ARG A 105 22.63 -1.83 4.18
C ARG A 105 22.84 -0.40 3.69
N GLN A 106 23.20 -0.24 2.42
CA GLN A 106 23.41 1.08 1.81
C GLN A 106 22.17 1.96 1.87
N MET A 107 20.99 1.40 1.57
CA MET A 107 19.71 2.12 1.68
C MET A 107 19.46 2.59 3.11
N LEU A 108 19.62 1.70 4.10
CA LEU A 108 19.41 2.03 5.50
C LEU A 108 20.42 3.08 6.02
N GLN A 109 21.69 2.99 5.62
CA GLN A 109 22.71 4.00 5.94
C GLN A 109 22.37 5.38 5.37
N ARG A 110 21.83 5.42 4.14
CA ARG A 110 21.39 6.67 3.51
C ARG A 110 20.17 7.29 4.19
N LEU A 111 19.27 6.46 4.70
CA LEU A 111 18.04 6.90 5.37
C LEU A 111 18.27 7.30 6.84
N ARG A 112 19.27 6.76 7.50
CA ARG A 112 19.58 6.96 8.92
C ARG A 112 19.64 8.44 9.31
N GLY A 113 18.86 8.81 10.35
CA GLY A 113 18.81 10.17 10.88
C GLY A 113 18.21 11.22 9.93
N ARG A 114 17.59 10.80 8.83
CA ARG A 114 17.09 11.71 7.79
C ARG A 114 15.58 11.62 7.59
N ALA A 115 15.04 12.67 7.01
CA ALA A 115 13.67 12.68 6.51
C ALA A 115 13.61 12.15 5.07
N HIS A 116 12.51 11.48 4.75
CA HIS A 116 12.18 11.05 3.40
C HIS A 116 10.66 11.01 3.21
N ALA A 117 10.20 10.91 1.98
CA ALA A 117 8.79 10.81 1.67
C ALA A 117 8.39 9.37 1.29
N VAL A 118 7.18 8.97 1.67
CA VAL A 118 6.55 7.75 1.20
C VAL A 118 5.28 8.12 0.46
N HIS A 119 5.20 7.76 -0.82
CA HIS A 119 4.05 7.99 -1.68
C HIS A 119 3.30 6.68 -1.88
N SER A 120 1.99 6.70 -1.67
CA SER A 120 1.12 5.55 -1.89
C SER A 120 -0.09 5.94 -2.72
N GLY A 121 -0.36 5.16 -3.77
CA GLY A 121 -1.56 5.28 -4.59
C GLY A 121 -2.51 4.11 -4.30
N VAL A 122 -3.80 4.40 -4.17
CA VAL A 122 -4.87 3.40 -4.10
C VAL A 122 -5.85 3.64 -5.23
N THR A 123 -6.15 2.59 -5.97
CA THR A 123 -7.15 2.60 -7.03
C THR A 123 -8.22 1.57 -6.73
N VAL A 124 -9.49 1.99 -6.81
CA VAL A 124 -10.67 1.14 -6.76
C VAL A 124 -11.34 1.18 -8.13
N VAL A 125 -11.55 0.03 -8.74
CA VAL A 125 -12.21 -0.11 -10.05
C VAL A 125 -13.48 -0.95 -9.89
N GLU A 126 -14.59 -0.51 -10.46
CA GLU A 126 -15.79 -1.34 -10.60
C GLU A 126 -15.64 -2.22 -11.85
N ALA A 127 -15.57 -3.53 -11.68
CA ALA A 127 -15.21 -4.46 -12.75
C ALA A 127 -16.16 -4.37 -13.97
N SER A 128 -17.46 -4.16 -13.76
CA SER A 128 -18.46 -4.16 -14.84
C SER A 128 -18.48 -2.89 -15.71
N SER A 129 -18.03 -1.76 -15.20
CA SER A 129 -18.13 -0.45 -15.85
C SER A 129 -16.79 0.21 -16.11
N GLU A 130 -15.71 -0.37 -15.62
CA GLU A 130 -14.35 0.20 -15.64
C GLU A 130 -14.24 1.58 -14.97
N ARG A 131 -15.29 2.03 -14.26
CA ARG A 131 -15.24 3.25 -13.47
C ARG A 131 -14.19 3.08 -12.39
N ALA A 132 -13.33 4.08 -12.25
CA ALA A 132 -12.23 4.07 -11.29
C ALA A 132 -12.26 5.30 -10.37
N ALA A 133 -11.91 5.08 -9.10
CA ALA A 133 -11.56 6.15 -8.16
C ALA A 133 -10.12 5.91 -7.70
N MET A 134 -9.29 6.96 -7.78
CA MET A 134 -7.88 6.91 -7.41
C MET A 134 -7.59 7.99 -6.38
N HIS A 135 -6.88 7.60 -5.34
CA HIS A 135 -6.47 8.48 -4.25
C HIS A 135 -4.99 8.32 -3.96
N LEU A 136 -4.34 9.43 -3.67
CA LEU A 136 -2.92 9.50 -3.28
C LEU A 136 -2.80 9.79 -1.79
N SER A 137 -1.71 9.32 -1.21
CA SER A 137 -1.33 9.59 0.18
C SER A 137 0.18 9.76 0.24
N THR A 138 0.64 10.92 0.71
CA THR A 138 2.05 11.20 0.94
C THR A 138 2.30 11.34 2.43
N THR A 139 3.33 10.67 2.93
CA THR A 139 3.73 10.71 4.34
C THR A 139 5.19 11.07 4.45
N GLN A 140 5.50 12.06 5.27
CA GLN A 140 6.87 12.37 5.67
C GLN A 140 7.30 11.46 6.82
N VAL A 141 8.46 10.86 6.69
CA VAL A 141 9.01 9.90 7.65
C VAL A 141 10.40 10.35 8.08
N TRP A 142 10.63 10.44 9.37
CA TRP A 142 11.97 10.74 9.96
C TRP A 142 12.53 9.48 10.58
N MET A 143 13.68 9.07 10.11
CA MET A 143 14.38 7.89 10.65
C MET A 143 15.13 8.23 11.93
N ARG A 144 15.26 7.22 12.81
CA ARG A 144 16.17 7.31 13.96
C ARG A 144 17.63 7.32 13.49
N ASP A 145 18.51 7.77 14.37
CA ASP A 145 19.97 7.57 14.22
C ASP A 145 20.34 6.19 14.80
N TYR A 146 20.01 5.13 14.07
CA TYR A 146 20.34 3.75 14.42
C TYR A 146 21.78 3.40 14.02
N SER A 147 22.43 2.52 14.80
CA SER A 147 23.82 2.10 14.60
C SER A 147 24.00 1.12 13.42
N ASP A 148 25.23 0.93 12.96
CA ASP A 148 25.58 -0.09 11.96
C ASP A 148 25.30 -1.51 12.49
N ALA A 149 25.44 -1.75 13.80
CA ALA A 149 25.09 -3.03 14.41
C ALA A 149 23.58 -3.32 14.33
N GLU A 150 22.72 -2.30 14.54
CA GLU A 150 21.26 -2.43 14.36
C GLU A 150 20.90 -2.70 12.89
N ILE A 151 21.57 -2.01 11.95
CA ILE A 151 21.39 -2.27 10.51
C ILE A 151 21.74 -3.72 10.19
N GLU A 152 22.92 -4.20 10.65
CA GLU A 152 23.38 -5.55 10.37
C GLU A 152 22.43 -6.62 10.93
N ALA A 153 22.00 -6.46 12.18
CA ALA A 153 21.03 -7.37 12.81
C ALA A 153 19.70 -7.41 12.01
N TYR A 154 19.21 -6.24 11.57
CA TYR A 154 17.97 -6.17 10.81
C TYR A 154 18.13 -6.76 9.41
N VAL A 155 19.21 -6.50 8.70
CA VAL A 155 19.46 -7.06 7.36
C VAL A 155 19.63 -8.58 7.42
N THR A 156 20.31 -9.09 8.45
CA THR A 156 20.49 -10.55 8.66
C THR A 156 19.17 -11.29 8.88
N SER A 157 18.13 -10.61 9.41
CA SER A 157 16.80 -11.20 9.55
C SER A 157 16.10 -11.51 8.21
N GLY A 158 16.56 -10.91 7.11
CA GLY A 158 15.94 -11.02 5.79
C GLY A 158 14.69 -10.14 5.61
N ASP A 159 14.19 -9.51 6.67
CA ASP A 159 12.96 -8.69 6.64
C ASP A 159 13.01 -7.50 5.65
N PRO A 160 14.16 -6.83 5.41
CA PRO A 160 14.23 -5.72 4.46
C PRO A 160 13.92 -6.06 3.01
N MET A 161 14.13 -7.31 2.59
CA MET A 161 14.32 -7.68 1.18
C MET A 161 13.10 -7.51 0.28
N ASP A 162 11.91 -7.49 0.86
CA ASP A 162 10.64 -7.32 0.12
C ASP A 162 10.05 -5.91 0.23
N LYS A 163 10.81 -4.93 0.78
CA LYS A 163 10.33 -3.60 1.15
C LYS A 163 11.03 -2.48 0.40
N ALA A 164 10.25 -1.53 -0.14
CA ALA A 164 10.81 -0.29 -0.67
C ALA A 164 11.56 0.47 0.43
N GLY A 165 12.75 1.00 0.12
CA GLY A 165 13.62 1.65 1.11
C GLY A 165 14.25 0.71 2.13
N ALA A 166 14.07 -0.62 1.98
CA ALA A 166 14.65 -1.65 2.84
C ALA A 166 14.24 -1.56 4.32
N TYR A 167 13.04 -1.06 4.67
CA TYR A 167 12.58 -1.03 6.06
C TYR A 167 11.08 -1.30 6.22
N ALA A 168 10.71 -1.77 7.41
CA ALA A 168 9.32 -1.84 7.87
C ALA A 168 9.13 -0.90 9.06
N ILE A 169 8.22 0.07 8.92
CA ILE A 169 7.91 1.02 10.01
C ILE A 169 7.41 0.29 11.27
N GLN A 170 6.66 -0.80 11.10
CA GLN A 170 6.06 -1.60 12.17
C GLN A 170 6.99 -2.68 12.77
N HIS A 171 8.26 -2.78 12.31
CA HIS A 171 9.16 -3.84 12.79
C HIS A 171 9.47 -3.68 14.29
N PRO A 172 9.11 -4.66 15.16
CA PRO A 172 9.11 -4.48 16.61
C PRO A 172 10.51 -4.37 17.21
N GLY A 173 11.52 -5.00 16.62
CA GLY A 173 12.89 -4.99 17.11
C GLY A 173 13.71 -3.81 16.58
N PHE A 174 13.66 -3.54 15.29
CA PHE A 174 14.48 -2.49 14.68
C PHE A 174 13.94 -1.08 14.95
N ARG A 175 12.60 -0.88 14.88
CA ARG A 175 11.94 0.40 15.12
C ARG A 175 12.65 1.57 14.43
N PRO A 176 12.78 1.57 13.11
CA PRO A 176 13.67 2.50 12.40
C PRO A 176 13.17 3.96 12.43
N VAL A 177 11.90 4.19 12.69
CA VAL A 177 11.26 5.50 12.52
C VAL A 177 11.16 6.22 13.86
N ALA A 178 11.57 7.50 13.87
CA ALA A 178 11.45 8.40 15.00
C ALA A 178 10.10 9.14 15.01
N ARG A 179 9.63 9.58 13.83
CA ARG A 179 8.40 10.38 13.66
C ARG A 179 7.83 10.23 12.26
N ILE A 180 6.52 10.39 12.12
CA ILE A 180 5.84 10.54 10.84
C ILE A 180 4.92 11.77 10.85
N GLU A 181 4.66 12.32 9.68
CA GLU A 181 3.55 13.25 9.40
C GLU A 181 2.78 12.72 8.21
N GLY A 182 1.54 12.28 8.45
CA GLY A 182 0.70 11.64 7.44
C GLY A 182 0.16 10.28 7.87
N CYS A 183 0.03 9.37 6.92
CA CYS A 183 -0.66 8.09 7.09
C CYS A 183 0.30 6.93 7.41
N PHE A 184 0.26 6.39 8.65
CA PHE A 184 1.06 5.23 9.03
C PHE A 184 0.78 4.02 8.12
N THR A 185 -0.50 3.71 7.88
CA THR A 185 -0.88 2.56 7.05
C THR A 185 -0.49 2.78 5.57
N GLY A 186 -0.35 4.03 5.13
CA GLY A 186 0.22 4.39 3.84
C GLY A 186 1.70 4.01 3.75
N VAL A 187 2.49 4.24 4.81
CA VAL A 187 3.90 3.81 4.86
C VAL A 187 4.02 2.29 4.84
N VAL A 188 3.11 1.57 5.49
CA VAL A 188 3.05 0.09 5.41
C VAL A 188 2.70 -0.40 4.00
N GLY A 189 1.92 0.39 3.24
CA GLY A 189 1.62 0.12 1.83
C GLY A 189 0.16 0.13 1.42
N LEU A 190 -0.77 0.45 2.35
CA LEU A 190 -2.20 0.62 2.05
C LEU A 190 -2.79 1.74 2.92
N PRO A 191 -2.88 2.98 2.43
CA PRO A 191 -3.47 4.08 3.17
C PRO A 191 -4.98 3.85 3.33
N LEU A 192 -5.39 3.38 4.52
CA LEU A 192 -6.78 2.98 4.78
C LEU A 192 -7.77 4.16 4.64
N GLY A 193 -7.33 5.38 4.92
CA GLY A 193 -8.14 6.58 4.68
C GLY A 193 -8.47 6.77 3.20
N ALA A 194 -7.45 6.76 2.35
CA ALA A 194 -7.60 6.87 0.89
C ALA A 194 -8.43 5.71 0.32
N LEU A 195 -8.24 4.50 0.85
CA LEU A 195 -9.05 3.34 0.47
C LEU A 195 -10.53 3.53 0.84
N ALA A 196 -10.83 4.03 2.04
CA ALA A 196 -12.20 4.30 2.46
C ALA A 196 -12.91 5.29 1.53
N ASP A 197 -12.21 6.36 1.11
CA ASP A 197 -12.76 7.33 0.15
C ASP A 197 -13.02 6.69 -1.22
N GLY A 198 -12.09 5.87 -1.70
CA GLY A 198 -12.27 5.12 -2.94
C GLY A 198 -13.46 4.16 -2.90
N LEU A 199 -13.66 3.45 -1.79
CA LEU A 199 -14.81 2.54 -1.59
C LEU A 199 -16.13 3.33 -1.48
N ALA A 200 -16.12 4.45 -0.76
CA ALA A 200 -17.29 5.33 -0.61
C ALA A 200 -17.76 5.91 -1.95
N HIS A 201 -16.85 6.20 -2.90
CA HIS A 201 -17.19 6.62 -4.26
C HIS A 201 -18.12 5.62 -4.98
N PHE A 202 -18.03 4.34 -4.65
CA PHE A 202 -18.90 3.27 -5.17
C PHE A 202 -20.04 2.90 -4.22
N GLY A 203 -20.32 3.74 -3.22
CA GLY A 203 -21.43 3.56 -2.27
C GLY A 203 -21.17 2.49 -1.20
N LEU A 204 -19.92 2.03 -1.02
CA LEU A 204 -19.57 1.08 0.03
C LEU A 204 -19.14 1.84 1.28
N ILE A 205 -19.90 1.68 2.36
CA ILE A 205 -19.61 2.27 3.68
C ILE A 205 -18.94 1.19 4.53
N LEU A 206 -17.84 1.57 5.20
CA LEU A 206 -17.13 0.66 6.08
C LEU A 206 -17.98 0.29 7.31
N PRO A 207 -18.00 -0.98 7.72
CA PRO A 207 -18.70 -1.42 8.93
C PRO A 207 -17.95 -1.07 10.23
N VAL A 208 -16.81 -0.40 10.14
CA VAL A 208 -15.91 -0.07 11.24
C VAL A 208 -15.63 1.43 11.32
N HIS A 209 -15.31 1.93 12.51
CA HIS A 209 -14.76 3.27 12.68
C HIS A 209 -13.28 3.28 12.34
N LEU A 210 -12.94 3.88 11.19
CA LEU A 210 -11.61 3.84 10.62
C LEU A 210 -10.52 4.40 11.55
N THR A 211 -10.79 5.52 12.24
CA THR A 211 -9.85 6.13 13.19
C THR A 211 -9.51 5.19 14.33
N THR A 212 -10.53 4.54 14.91
CA THR A 212 -10.36 3.55 15.99
C THR A 212 -9.52 2.35 15.51
N VAL A 213 -9.81 1.85 14.30
CA VAL A 213 -9.08 0.71 13.71
C VAL A 213 -7.63 1.08 13.44
N CYS A 214 -7.37 2.22 12.81
CA CYS A 214 -6.02 2.71 12.54
C CYS A 214 -5.23 2.86 13.84
N GLN A 215 -5.77 3.55 14.83
CA GLN A 215 -5.10 3.79 16.10
C GLN A 215 -4.85 2.50 16.88
N GLY A 216 -5.84 1.60 16.91
CA GLY A 216 -5.71 0.31 17.61
C GLY A 216 -4.61 -0.58 17.02
N TRP A 217 -4.43 -0.56 15.70
CA TRP A 217 -3.42 -1.37 15.02
C TRP A 217 -2.03 -0.72 15.03
N THR A 218 -1.96 0.60 14.81
CA THR A 218 -0.68 1.31 14.67
C THR A 218 -0.09 1.76 16.00
N GLY A 219 -0.91 1.96 17.04
CA GLY A 219 -0.53 2.68 18.26
C GLY A 219 -0.31 4.19 18.05
N HIS A 220 -0.64 4.74 16.86
CA HIS A 220 -0.49 6.14 16.50
C HIS A 220 -1.86 6.78 16.21
N PRO A 221 -2.04 8.09 16.44
CA PRO A 221 -3.24 8.82 16.02
C PRO A 221 -3.49 8.63 14.52
N CYS A 222 -4.75 8.50 14.14
CA CYS A 222 -5.12 8.41 12.74
C CYS A 222 -4.89 9.79 12.06
N CYS A 223 -4.31 9.79 10.85
CA CYS A 223 -4.09 11.02 10.09
C CYS A 223 -5.38 11.82 9.82
N ARG A 224 -6.54 11.17 9.83
CA ARG A 224 -7.86 11.83 9.69
C ARG A 224 -8.34 12.56 10.93
N GLU A 225 -7.76 12.33 12.10
CA GLU A 225 -8.09 13.07 13.33
C GLU A 225 -7.35 14.40 13.43
N VAL A 226 -6.27 14.58 12.66
CA VAL A 226 -5.42 15.76 12.71
C VAL A 226 -6.03 16.94 11.90
N ASP A 227 -6.97 16.67 10.99
CA ASP A 227 -7.61 17.68 10.10
C ASP A 227 -8.81 18.40 10.73
N VAL A 228 -9.08 18.21 12.04
CA VAL A 228 -10.20 18.90 12.75
C VAL A 228 -9.65 20.01 13.64
N ARG A 229 -8.83 20.92 13.06
CA ARG A 229 -8.50 22.20 13.73
C ARG A 229 -8.57 23.37 12.75
#